data_18786a183ec71ca2ea55f5fa24e2b467
#
_entry.id   18786a183ec71ca2ea55f5fa24e2b467
#
_cell.length_a   1.000
_cell.length_b   1.000
_cell.length_c   1.000
_cell.angle_alpha   90.00
_cell.angle_beta   90.00
_cell.angle_gamma   90.00
#
_symmetry.space_group_name_H-M   'P 1'
#
loop_
_entity.id
_entity.type
_entity.pdbx_description
1 polymer ?
#
loop_
_entity_poly.entity_id
_entity_poly.type
_entity_poly.pdbx_seq_one_letter_code
_entity_poly.pdbx_strand_id
1 'polypeptide(L)'
;MKYKILFAPLQGCTDYCYRNAFEQVFGSVDSYYTPFIRIERKEIRTRDIVGIKPENNHVPNLVPQILADTKADFHQLMSVVSENGYKKVDVNLGCPFPLIAHKQKGAGMLPCPDKVEEMLSSVADYP
;
A
#
# COMPACT_ATOMS: atom_id res chain seq x y z
N MET A 1 -8.85 -6.00 -27.55
CA MET A 1 -7.94 -5.96 -26.40
C MET A 1 -8.71 -5.33 -25.24
N LYS A 2 -8.87 -6.02 -24.12
CA LYS A 2 -9.61 -5.46 -22.95
C LYS A 2 -8.58 -4.76 -22.07
N TYR A 3 -8.65 -3.45 -21.97
CA TYR A 3 -7.79 -2.68 -21.06
C TYR A 3 -8.21 -2.95 -19.61
N LYS A 4 -7.23 -2.96 -18.70
CA LYS A 4 -7.46 -2.95 -17.25
C LYS A 4 -7.36 -1.52 -16.74
N ILE A 5 -8.33 -1.12 -15.92
CA ILE A 5 -8.36 0.18 -15.26
C ILE A 5 -7.95 -0.03 -13.80
N LEU A 6 -6.85 0.59 -13.40
CA LEU A 6 -6.33 0.55 -12.04
C LEU A 6 -6.50 1.92 -11.39
N PHE A 7 -7.15 1.96 -10.25
CA PHE A 7 -7.33 3.20 -9.49
C PHE A 7 -6.10 3.47 -8.63
N ALA A 8 -5.28 4.44 -9.07
CA ALA A 8 -4.05 4.81 -8.39
C ALA A 8 -4.32 5.50 -7.04
N PRO A 9 -3.50 5.22 -6.00
CA PRO A 9 -3.63 5.87 -4.70
C PRO A 9 -3.05 7.28 -4.71
N LEU A 10 -3.69 8.18 -3.97
CA LEU A 10 -3.17 9.51 -3.68
C LEU A 10 -3.27 9.77 -2.17
N GLN A 11 -2.10 9.86 -1.52
CA GLN A 11 -2.00 10.03 -0.07
C GLN A 11 -2.74 11.28 0.40
N GLY A 12 -3.65 11.10 1.36
CA GLY A 12 -4.47 12.18 1.91
C GLY A 12 -5.76 12.49 1.12
N CYS A 13 -5.97 11.88 -0.04
CA CYS A 13 -7.13 12.13 -0.90
C CYS A 13 -7.99 10.88 -1.12
N THR A 14 -7.41 9.77 -1.55
CA THR A 14 -8.16 8.56 -1.94
C THR A 14 -8.33 7.59 -0.78
N ASP A 15 -8.93 8.05 0.32
CA ASP A 15 -9.31 7.20 1.44
C ASP A 15 -10.47 6.23 1.06
N TYR A 16 -10.92 5.42 2.00
CA TYR A 16 -11.99 4.45 1.74
C TYR A 16 -13.32 5.13 1.40
N CYS A 17 -13.63 6.29 1.99
CA CYS A 17 -14.84 7.04 1.65
C CYS A 17 -14.82 7.49 0.19
N TYR A 18 -13.68 8.04 -0.26
CA TYR A 18 -13.52 8.46 -1.64
C TYR A 18 -13.60 7.28 -2.61
N ARG A 19 -12.89 6.16 -2.31
CA ARG A 19 -12.93 4.98 -3.17
C ARG A 19 -14.34 4.41 -3.32
N ASN A 20 -15.06 4.28 -2.20
CA ASN A 20 -16.45 3.77 -2.22
C ASN A 20 -17.38 4.69 -3.03
N ALA A 21 -17.27 6.01 -2.83
CA ALA A 21 -18.07 6.98 -3.59
C ALA A 21 -17.73 6.93 -5.10
N PHE A 22 -16.45 6.83 -5.43
CA PHE A 22 -16.00 6.72 -6.83
C PHE A 22 -16.55 5.45 -7.50
N GLU A 23 -16.44 4.29 -6.84
CA GLU A 23 -16.99 3.04 -7.35
C GLU A 23 -18.50 3.12 -7.55
N GLN A 24 -19.22 3.71 -6.58
CA GLN A 24 -20.68 3.85 -6.66
C GLN A 24 -21.12 4.73 -7.85
N VAL A 25 -20.35 5.79 -8.15
CA VAL A 25 -20.72 6.75 -9.21
C VAL A 25 -20.25 6.29 -10.59
N PHE A 26 -19.02 5.83 -10.70
CA PHE A 26 -18.38 5.53 -11.98
C PHE A 26 -18.24 4.03 -12.24
N GLY A 27 -17.85 3.24 -11.24
CA GLY A 27 -17.62 1.81 -11.38
C GLY A 27 -16.55 1.45 -12.41
N SER A 28 -16.59 0.21 -12.88
CA SER A 28 -15.75 -0.30 -14.00
C SER A 28 -14.24 -0.23 -13.76
N VAL A 29 -13.80 -0.14 -12.50
CA VAL A 29 -12.39 -0.22 -12.11
C VAL A 29 -12.04 -1.68 -11.77
N ASP A 30 -10.97 -2.21 -12.35
CA ASP A 30 -10.57 -3.60 -12.14
C ASP A 30 -9.88 -3.82 -10.78
N SER A 31 -9.14 -2.83 -10.28
CA SER A 31 -8.49 -2.90 -8.97
C SER A 31 -8.28 -1.51 -8.37
N TYR A 32 -8.49 -1.40 -7.07
CA TYR A 32 -8.24 -0.21 -6.27
C TYR A 32 -6.99 -0.39 -5.43
N TYR A 33 -6.15 0.64 -5.38
CA TYR A 33 -4.96 0.67 -4.53
C TYR A 33 -5.16 1.67 -3.39
N THR A 34 -4.73 1.31 -2.18
CA THR A 34 -4.86 2.23 -1.03
C THR A 34 -3.71 3.23 -0.99
N PRO A 35 -3.90 4.41 -0.40
CA PRO A 35 -2.78 5.18 0.12
C PRO A 35 -1.88 4.30 0.98
N PHE A 36 -0.57 4.53 0.93
CA PHE A 36 0.37 3.63 1.59
C PHE A 36 0.22 3.63 3.12
N ILE A 37 0.27 2.43 3.69
CA ILE A 37 0.39 2.19 5.12
C ILE A 37 1.87 2.29 5.48
N ARG A 38 2.18 2.92 6.60
CA ARG A 38 3.56 3.09 7.04
C ARG A 38 3.70 3.02 8.55
N ILE A 39 4.92 2.75 8.98
CA ILE A 39 5.30 2.80 10.38
C ILE A 39 5.80 4.21 10.70
N GLU A 40 5.22 4.82 11.73
CA GLU A 40 5.67 6.08 12.34
C GLU A 40 5.89 5.86 13.83
N ARG A 41 7.06 6.24 14.35
CA ARG A 41 7.41 6.09 15.78
C ARG A 41 7.18 4.66 16.31
N LYS A 42 7.54 3.65 15.48
CA LYS A 42 7.41 2.20 15.73
C LYS A 42 5.98 1.65 15.70
N GLU A 43 5.00 2.46 15.34
CA GLU A 43 3.60 2.04 15.24
C GLU A 43 3.02 2.32 13.85
N ILE A 44 2.03 1.53 13.45
CA ILE A 44 1.24 1.80 12.26
C ILE A 44 0.12 2.75 12.67
N ARG A 45 -0.08 3.82 11.89
CA ARG A 45 -1.12 4.81 12.19
C ARG A 45 -2.51 4.16 12.14
N THR A 46 -3.33 4.41 13.15
CA THR A 46 -4.70 3.88 13.24
C THR A 46 -5.52 4.17 11.98
N ARG A 47 -5.40 5.39 11.41
CA ARG A 47 -6.14 5.74 10.18
C ARG A 47 -5.75 4.89 8.98
N ASP A 48 -4.49 4.44 8.89
CA ASP A 48 -4.00 3.61 7.80
C ASP A 48 -4.60 2.20 7.93
N ILE A 49 -4.67 1.67 9.14
CA ILE A 49 -5.34 0.39 9.44
C ILE A 49 -6.84 0.48 9.11
N VAL A 50 -7.51 1.53 9.58
CA VAL A 50 -8.94 1.75 9.29
C VAL A 50 -9.19 1.84 7.78
N GLY A 51 -8.25 2.44 7.05
CA GLY A 51 -8.32 2.60 5.60
C GLY A 51 -8.31 1.31 4.79
N ILE A 52 -7.78 0.21 5.37
CA ILE A 52 -7.73 -1.10 4.70
C ILE A 52 -8.71 -2.11 5.26
N LYS A 53 -9.43 -1.81 6.33
CA LYS A 53 -10.41 -2.75 6.90
C LYS A 53 -11.45 -3.17 5.87
N PRO A 54 -11.70 -4.48 5.67
CA PRO A 54 -12.67 -4.97 4.69
C PRO A 54 -14.06 -4.38 4.88
N GLU A 55 -14.50 -4.22 6.15
CA GLU A 55 -15.81 -3.66 6.46
C GLU A 55 -15.99 -2.20 6.02
N ASN A 56 -14.91 -1.48 5.79
CA ASN A 56 -14.93 -0.08 5.33
C ASN A 56 -14.82 0.05 3.81
N ASN A 57 -14.46 -1.02 3.10
CA ASN A 57 -14.15 -0.97 1.68
C ASN A 57 -15.15 -1.78 0.85
N HIS A 58 -15.98 -1.11 0.08
CA HIS A 58 -17.01 -1.69 -0.78
C HIS A 58 -16.62 -1.61 -2.27
N VAL A 59 -15.34 -1.78 -2.55
CA VAL A 59 -14.78 -1.74 -3.90
C VAL A 59 -14.27 -3.12 -4.33
N PRO A 60 -14.28 -3.46 -5.61
CA PRO A 60 -13.70 -4.72 -6.08
C PRO A 60 -12.17 -4.69 -6.01
N ASN A 61 -11.57 -5.84 -5.69
CA ASN A 61 -10.12 -6.07 -5.76
C ASN A 61 -9.27 -4.96 -5.12
N LEU A 62 -9.51 -4.68 -3.84
CA LEU A 62 -8.66 -3.75 -3.09
C LEU A 62 -7.28 -4.35 -2.87
N VAL A 63 -6.24 -3.58 -3.19
CA VAL A 63 -4.83 -3.93 -2.98
C VAL A 63 -4.23 -2.91 -2.02
N PRO A 64 -3.92 -3.29 -0.77
CA PRO A 64 -3.21 -2.42 0.15
C PRO A 64 -1.82 -2.08 -0.38
N GLN A 65 -1.44 -0.79 -0.27
CA GLN A 65 -0.08 -0.35 -0.57
C GLN A 65 0.68 -0.15 0.75
N ILE A 66 1.93 -0.59 0.80
CA ILE A 66 2.82 -0.43 1.97
C ILE A 66 4.03 0.41 1.62
N LEU A 67 4.55 1.14 2.60
CA LEU A 67 5.79 1.90 2.52
C LEU A 67 6.76 1.38 3.59
N ALA A 68 7.62 0.45 3.20
CA ALA A 68 8.69 -0.12 4.01
C ALA A 68 10.06 0.29 3.48
N ASP A 69 11.10 0.18 4.31
CA ASP A 69 12.51 0.38 3.91
C ASP A 69 13.44 -0.62 4.58
N THR A 70 12.91 -1.45 5.47
CA THR A 70 13.64 -2.54 6.12
C THR A 70 12.83 -3.83 6.06
N LYS A 71 13.49 -4.96 6.21
CA LYS A 71 12.84 -6.26 6.35
C LYS A 71 11.87 -6.30 7.53
N ALA A 72 12.24 -5.70 8.67
CA ALA A 72 11.40 -5.64 9.86
C ALA A 72 10.10 -4.84 9.61
N ASP A 73 10.22 -3.66 8.99
CA ASP A 73 9.06 -2.83 8.62
C ASP A 73 8.15 -3.59 7.63
N PHE A 74 8.77 -4.27 6.64
CA PHE A 74 8.04 -5.07 5.67
C PHE A 74 7.21 -6.17 6.36
N HIS A 75 7.83 -6.94 7.26
CA HIS A 75 7.13 -7.99 8.02
C HIS A 75 5.98 -7.45 8.86
N GLN A 76 6.20 -6.36 9.59
CA GLN A 76 5.16 -5.75 10.43
C GLN A 76 3.97 -5.27 9.59
N LEU A 77 4.22 -4.64 8.44
CA LEU A 77 3.16 -4.18 7.54
C LEU A 77 2.43 -5.35 6.87
N MET A 78 3.17 -6.38 6.45
CA MET A 78 2.58 -7.58 5.86
C MET A 78 1.71 -8.35 6.84
N SER A 79 2.06 -8.41 8.13
CA SER A 79 1.21 -9.04 9.15
C SER A 79 -0.17 -8.36 9.20
N VAL A 80 -0.20 -7.02 9.24
CA VAL A 80 -1.47 -6.27 9.25
C VAL A 80 -2.27 -6.48 7.96
N VAL A 81 -1.61 -6.51 6.81
CA VAL A 81 -2.26 -6.79 5.52
C VAL A 81 -2.88 -8.18 5.51
N SER A 82 -2.14 -9.20 5.96
CA SER A 82 -2.59 -10.60 6.02
C SER A 82 -3.71 -10.82 7.04
N GLU A 83 -3.63 -10.19 8.21
CA GLU A 83 -4.66 -10.23 9.25
C GLU A 83 -6.00 -9.67 8.76
N ASN A 84 -5.96 -8.70 7.84
CA ASN A 84 -7.14 -8.17 7.17
C ASN A 84 -7.60 -9.01 5.96
N GLY A 85 -7.00 -10.18 5.72
CA GLY A 85 -7.41 -11.14 4.70
C GLY A 85 -6.91 -10.85 3.28
N TYR A 86 -6.05 -9.88 3.08
CA TYR A 86 -5.49 -9.56 1.77
C TYR A 86 -4.36 -10.52 1.38
N LYS A 87 -4.41 -10.98 0.12
CA LYS A 87 -3.39 -11.88 -0.48
C LYS A 87 -2.49 -11.17 -1.49
N LYS A 88 -2.70 -9.88 -1.69
CA LYS A 88 -1.91 -9.04 -2.58
C LYS A 88 -1.55 -7.77 -1.87
N VAL A 89 -0.35 -7.30 -2.08
CA VAL A 89 0.16 -6.04 -1.59
C VAL A 89 0.90 -5.32 -2.70
N ASP A 90 0.87 -4.01 -2.67
CA ASP A 90 1.68 -3.14 -3.52
C ASP A 90 2.76 -2.48 -2.68
N VAL A 91 4.01 -2.52 -3.14
CA VAL A 91 5.16 -1.91 -2.44
C VAL A 91 5.47 -0.57 -3.09
N ASN A 92 5.37 0.51 -2.33
CA ASN A 92 5.65 1.84 -2.83
C ASN A 92 7.15 2.09 -2.97
N LEU A 93 7.62 2.13 -4.20
CA LEU A 93 8.98 2.55 -4.60
C LEU A 93 8.95 3.84 -5.43
N GLY A 94 7.83 4.54 -5.48
CA GLY A 94 7.63 5.67 -6.38
C GLY A 94 7.39 7.02 -5.70
N CYS A 95 7.08 7.06 -4.39
CA CYS A 95 6.78 8.32 -3.71
C CYS A 95 8.00 9.25 -3.67
N PRO A 96 7.96 10.40 -4.37
CA PRO A 96 9.11 11.32 -4.43
C PRO A 96 9.08 12.36 -3.32
N PHE A 97 8.09 12.33 -2.42
CA PHE A 97 7.93 13.34 -1.40
C PHE A 97 9.18 13.45 -0.52
N PRO A 98 9.79 14.64 -0.36
CA PRO A 98 11.10 14.80 0.26
C PRO A 98 11.24 14.15 1.64
N LEU A 99 10.22 14.28 2.51
CA LEU A 99 10.23 13.65 3.84
C LEU A 99 10.21 12.11 3.82
N ILE A 100 9.88 11.53 2.68
CA ILE A 100 9.91 10.08 2.43
C ILE A 100 11.23 9.70 1.74
N ALA A 101 11.52 10.35 0.60
CA ALA A 101 12.67 10.03 -0.23
C ALA A 101 14.02 10.26 0.47
N HIS A 102 14.17 11.35 1.24
CA HIS A 102 15.40 11.62 2.02
C HIS A 102 15.64 10.57 3.12
N LYS A 103 14.61 9.84 3.54
CA LYS A 103 14.74 8.71 4.47
C LYS A 103 14.99 7.37 3.75
N GLN A 104 15.34 7.41 2.48
CA GLN A 104 15.50 6.21 1.64
C GLN A 104 14.26 5.29 1.67
N LYS A 105 13.05 5.89 1.60
CA LYS A 105 11.76 5.20 1.42
C LYS A 105 11.14 5.62 0.09
N GLY A 106 10.22 4.84 -0.44
CA GLY A 106 9.58 5.15 -1.72
C GLY A 106 10.62 5.31 -2.83
N ALA A 107 10.56 6.41 -3.59
CA ALA A 107 11.51 6.69 -4.67
C ALA A 107 12.97 6.80 -4.17
N GLY A 108 13.18 7.12 -2.89
CA GLY A 108 14.51 7.18 -2.28
C GLY A 108 15.22 5.84 -2.18
N MET A 109 14.55 4.71 -2.39
CA MET A 109 15.16 3.38 -2.44
C MET A 109 15.71 3.02 -3.82
N LEU A 110 15.26 3.68 -4.89
CA LEU A 110 15.64 3.32 -6.26
C LEU A 110 17.17 3.36 -6.53
N PRO A 111 17.96 4.27 -5.92
CA PRO A 111 19.41 4.23 -6.05
C PRO A 111 20.10 3.10 -5.27
N CYS A 112 19.38 2.35 -4.45
CA CYS A 112 19.92 1.33 -3.55
C CYS A 112 19.24 -0.03 -3.80
N PRO A 113 19.48 -0.71 -4.94
CA PRO A 113 18.81 -1.97 -5.30
C PRO A 113 19.05 -3.07 -4.25
N ASP A 114 20.24 -3.16 -3.67
CA ASP A 114 20.56 -4.15 -2.63
C ASP A 114 19.63 -4.02 -1.41
N LYS A 115 19.29 -2.78 -1.03
CA LYS A 115 18.36 -2.51 0.05
C LYS A 115 16.93 -2.98 -0.29
N VAL A 116 16.52 -2.83 -1.54
CA VAL A 116 15.23 -3.32 -2.02
C VAL A 116 15.21 -4.85 -2.01
N GLU A 117 16.29 -5.49 -2.48
CA GLU A 117 16.44 -6.94 -2.47
C GLU A 117 16.41 -7.50 -1.04
N GLU A 118 17.17 -6.92 -0.12
CA GLU A 118 17.16 -7.29 1.30
C GLU A 118 15.75 -7.19 1.89
N MET A 119 15.05 -6.06 1.68
CA MET A 119 13.70 -5.86 2.18
C MET A 119 12.74 -6.92 1.63
N LEU A 120 12.82 -7.23 0.34
CA LEU A 120 11.94 -8.19 -0.33
C LEU A 120 12.36 -9.66 -0.16
N SER A 121 13.52 -9.94 0.45
CA SER A 121 14.05 -11.30 0.59
C SER A 121 13.10 -12.26 1.33
N SER A 122 12.18 -11.72 2.12
CA SER A 122 11.19 -12.49 2.89
C SER A 122 9.79 -12.53 2.25
N VAL A 123 9.63 -12.07 1.01
CA VAL A 123 8.33 -12.15 0.30
C VAL A 123 7.85 -13.59 0.20
N ALA A 124 8.76 -14.56 0.06
CA ALA A 124 8.45 -15.98 -0.01
C ALA A 124 7.87 -16.55 1.31
N ASP A 125 7.99 -15.82 2.43
CA ASP A 125 7.44 -16.24 3.73
C ASP A 125 5.90 -16.02 3.79
N TYR A 126 5.33 -15.36 2.79
CA TYR A 126 3.90 -15.06 2.70
C TYR A 126 3.23 -15.83 1.56
N PRO A 127 2.00 -16.36 1.77
CA PRO A 127 1.28 -17.16 0.78
C PRO A 127 0.80 -16.37 -0.45
#